data_be5213b8c4611e42436b84608e6f1527
#
_entry.id   be5213b8c4611e42436b84608e6f1527
#
_cell.length_a   1.000
_cell.length_b   1.000
_cell.length_c   1.000
_cell.angle_alpha   90.00
_cell.angle_beta   90.00
_cell.angle_gamma   90.00
#
_symmetry.space_group_name_H-M   'P 1'
#
loop_
_entity.id
_entity.type
_entity.pdbx_description
1 polymer ?
#
loop_
_entity_poly.entity_id
_entity_poly.type
_entity_poly.pdbx_seq_one_letter_code
_entity_poly.pdbx_strand_id
1 'polypeptide(L)'
;MSIHLFKHNQEAYNSVTAMLEREKMAAVIHPTGTGKSLIAFKLAEEHPSEKFLWLSPSEYIYQTQLENLGMEFDNIQFMSYSRLMKNEDSIETLHPDYIILDEFHRCGAAEWGKSVRKLLNACPNAKRLGLSATNIRYLDNQRNMAEEIFDGKIASEMTLGEAIVRGILPEPKYVIAMYSYKKELDQLKKRIQALSNQGLITENQKLLEQLRRALEQADGLDLVFQHHITQTSGKYIVFCANKEHMDEMISHVPEWFSGVNPDVVVYEAYSDDPNTDKAFADFKTDTSDRLKLLFCIDMLNEGVHVEGISGVILFRPTISPIIYKQQIGRALTAGDNTTPLILDVVNNFEGLTSISGLQGEMQEAVHRLYANGEGDRIVTERFEVVEQVHDCRVLFERLQESLSSSWE
;
A
#
# COMPACT_ATOMS: atom_id res chain seq x y z
N MET A 1 16.94 17.49 -20.17
CA MET A 1 15.66 17.86 -19.49
C MET A 1 15.98 18.01 -18.02
N SER A 2 15.35 18.91 -17.27
CA SER A 2 15.56 19.02 -15.81
C SER A 2 14.37 18.41 -15.07
N ILE A 3 14.63 17.73 -13.96
CA ILE A 3 13.60 17.11 -13.11
C ILE A 3 12.78 18.20 -12.44
N HIS A 4 11.48 18.21 -12.72
CA HIS A 4 10.52 19.07 -12.05
C HIS A 4 9.87 18.32 -10.88
N LEU A 5 10.05 18.83 -9.68
CA LEU A 5 9.45 18.27 -8.47
C LEU A 5 8.02 18.81 -8.29
N PHE A 6 7.12 17.97 -7.81
CA PHE A 6 5.86 18.45 -7.26
C PHE A 6 6.14 19.37 -6.05
N LYS A 7 5.22 20.28 -5.73
CA LYS A 7 5.41 21.24 -4.63
C LYS A 7 5.81 20.55 -3.31
N HIS A 8 5.13 19.48 -2.93
CA HIS A 8 5.44 18.72 -1.70
C HIS A 8 6.81 18.04 -1.76
N ASN A 9 7.24 17.56 -2.94
CA ASN A 9 8.57 16.99 -3.11
C ASN A 9 9.66 18.06 -3.12
N GLN A 10 9.38 19.27 -3.60
CA GLN A 10 10.30 20.40 -3.49
C GLN A 10 10.50 20.83 -2.03
N GLU A 11 9.42 20.88 -1.24
CA GLU A 11 9.49 21.14 0.20
C GLU A 11 10.36 20.07 0.90
N ALA A 12 10.12 18.80 0.60
CA ALA A 12 10.91 17.69 1.14
C ALA A 12 12.37 17.73 0.69
N TYR A 13 12.63 18.02 -0.60
CA TYR A 13 13.98 18.17 -1.17
C TYR A 13 14.80 19.24 -0.44
N ASN A 14 14.20 20.41 -0.19
CA ASN A 14 14.87 21.50 0.54
C ASN A 14 15.23 21.08 1.97
N SER A 15 14.35 20.31 2.62
CA SER A 15 14.62 19.78 3.98
C SER A 15 15.72 18.70 3.95
N VAL A 16 15.70 17.83 2.92
CA VAL A 16 16.73 16.78 2.71
C VAL A 16 18.10 17.40 2.51
N THR A 17 18.23 18.37 1.60
CA THR A 17 19.54 19.02 1.31
C THR A 17 20.09 19.71 2.53
N ALA A 18 19.28 20.49 3.24
CA ALA A 18 19.69 21.15 4.48
C ALA A 18 20.11 20.15 5.58
N MET A 19 19.42 19.01 5.69
CA MET A 19 19.75 17.99 6.68
C MET A 19 21.02 17.22 6.29
N LEU A 20 21.19 16.85 5.01
CA LEU A 20 22.40 16.17 4.52
C LEU A 20 23.66 17.00 4.69
N GLU A 21 23.57 18.32 4.60
CA GLU A 21 24.71 19.22 4.86
C GLU A 21 25.13 19.22 6.33
N ARG A 22 24.19 19.19 7.27
CA ARG A 22 24.46 19.23 8.70
C ARG A 22 24.79 17.88 9.30
N GLU A 23 23.99 16.87 8.95
CA GLU A 23 23.92 15.58 9.64
C GLU A 23 24.50 14.43 8.80
N LYS A 24 24.76 14.64 7.50
CA LYS A 24 25.16 13.63 6.50
C LYS A 24 24.14 12.48 6.32
N MET A 25 22.98 12.57 6.92
CA MET A 25 21.92 11.59 6.79
C MET A 25 20.55 12.25 6.85
N ALA A 26 19.60 11.71 6.07
CA ALA A 26 18.23 12.17 6.02
C ALA A 26 17.30 11.03 5.59
N ALA A 27 16.10 10.96 6.15
CA ALA A 27 15.05 10.05 5.73
C ALA A 27 13.83 10.82 5.25
N VAL A 28 13.16 10.32 4.21
CA VAL A 28 11.86 10.77 3.71
C VAL A 28 10.86 9.64 3.85
N ILE A 29 9.79 9.89 4.59
CA ILE A 29 8.72 8.92 4.86
C ILE A 29 7.44 9.46 4.23
N HIS A 30 7.21 9.11 2.98
CA HIS A 30 6.05 9.52 2.20
C HIS A 30 5.31 8.32 1.64
N PRO A 31 3.97 8.36 1.50
CA PRO A 31 3.19 7.26 0.96
C PRO A 31 3.65 6.86 -0.45
N THR A 32 3.30 5.65 -0.84
CA THR A 32 3.43 5.21 -2.24
C THR A 32 2.64 6.15 -3.16
N GLY A 33 3.14 6.40 -4.36
CA GLY A 33 2.47 7.26 -5.35
C GLY A 33 2.77 8.76 -5.22
N THR A 34 3.44 9.22 -4.17
CA THR A 34 3.77 10.65 -3.97
C THR A 34 5.00 11.14 -4.73
N GLY A 35 5.68 10.27 -5.47
CA GLY A 35 6.88 10.63 -6.23
C GLY A 35 8.15 10.84 -5.38
N LYS A 36 8.26 10.16 -4.22
CA LYS A 36 9.43 10.28 -3.33
C LYS A 36 10.77 10.00 -4.00
N SER A 37 10.83 9.09 -4.98
CA SER A 37 12.06 8.78 -5.72
C SER A 37 12.58 9.97 -6.55
N LEU A 38 11.69 10.88 -6.97
CA LEU A 38 12.09 12.10 -7.68
C LEU A 38 13.03 12.97 -6.85
N ILE A 39 12.93 12.93 -5.52
CA ILE A 39 13.81 13.67 -4.60
C ILE A 39 15.26 13.19 -4.75
N ALA A 40 15.48 11.87 -4.80
CA ALA A 40 16.82 11.30 -4.96
C ALA A 40 17.37 11.49 -6.38
N PHE A 41 16.53 11.37 -7.42
CA PHE A 41 16.96 11.67 -8.78
C PHE A 41 17.32 13.14 -8.96
N LYS A 42 16.55 14.05 -8.36
CA LYS A 42 16.87 15.47 -8.38
C LYS A 42 18.20 15.77 -7.68
N LEU A 43 18.46 15.10 -6.56
CA LEU A 43 19.74 15.20 -5.86
C LEU A 43 20.91 14.76 -6.74
N ALA A 44 20.76 13.65 -7.49
CA ALA A 44 21.78 13.16 -8.41
C ALA A 44 21.96 14.08 -9.62
N GLU A 45 20.90 14.67 -10.15
CA GLU A 45 20.94 15.65 -11.24
C GLU A 45 21.74 16.91 -10.85
N GLU A 46 21.57 17.40 -9.62
CA GLU A 46 22.25 18.60 -9.13
C GLU A 46 23.71 18.36 -8.70
N HIS A 47 24.10 17.09 -8.54
CA HIS A 47 25.45 16.67 -8.15
C HIS A 47 26.10 15.74 -9.18
N PRO A 48 26.29 16.16 -10.45
CA PRO A 48 26.69 15.28 -11.54
C PRO A 48 28.14 14.74 -11.41
N SER A 49 28.99 15.36 -10.61
CA SER A 49 30.36 14.91 -10.35
C SER A 49 30.49 13.93 -9.20
N GLU A 50 29.43 13.76 -8.40
CA GLU A 50 29.43 12.89 -7.22
C GLU A 50 28.83 11.54 -7.56
N LYS A 51 29.31 10.47 -6.92
CA LYS A 51 28.92 9.08 -7.16
C LYS A 51 27.80 8.68 -6.21
N PHE A 52 26.72 8.20 -6.78
CA PHE A 52 25.57 7.68 -6.07
C PHE A 52 25.53 6.17 -6.13
N LEU A 53 25.38 5.52 -4.98
CA LEU A 53 25.00 4.12 -4.88
C LEU A 53 23.54 4.04 -4.45
N TRP A 54 22.67 3.58 -5.35
CA TRP A 54 21.24 3.42 -5.08
C TRP A 54 20.90 1.96 -4.82
N LEU A 55 20.48 1.65 -3.59
CA LEU A 55 20.02 0.34 -3.19
C LEU A 55 18.48 0.29 -3.18
N SER A 56 17.93 -0.74 -3.82
CA SER A 56 16.48 -0.98 -3.85
C SER A 56 16.17 -2.47 -3.67
N PRO A 57 14.92 -2.85 -3.37
CA PRO A 57 14.53 -4.25 -3.21
C PRO A 57 14.73 -5.08 -4.48
N SER A 58 14.51 -4.51 -5.68
CA SER A 58 14.72 -5.22 -6.96
C SER A 58 15.26 -4.29 -8.05
N GLU A 59 15.90 -4.88 -9.07
CA GLU A 59 16.37 -4.13 -10.23
C GLU A 59 15.22 -3.57 -11.06
N TYR A 60 14.10 -4.28 -11.12
CA TYR A 60 12.93 -3.86 -11.86
C TYR A 60 12.36 -2.51 -11.36
N ILE A 61 12.44 -2.24 -10.05
CA ILE A 61 11.93 -0.99 -9.45
C ILE A 61 12.65 0.23 -10.03
N TYR A 62 13.98 0.25 -10.00
CA TYR A 62 14.70 1.43 -10.49
C TYR A 62 14.67 1.55 -12.01
N GLN A 63 14.64 0.42 -12.74
CA GLN A 63 14.47 0.46 -14.21
C GLN A 63 13.16 1.11 -14.60
N THR A 64 12.05 0.71 -13.96
CA THR A 64 10.74 1.33 -14.17
C THR A 64 10.74 2.83 -13.83
N GLN A 65 11.43 3.23 -12.78
CA GLN A 65 11.54 4.64 -12.39
C GLN A 65 12.34 5.45 -13.44
N LEU A 66 13.42 4.90 -13.99
CA LEU A 66 14.20 5.53 -15.06
C LEU A 66 13.39 5.66 -16.36
N GLU A 67 12.68 4.58 -16.76
CA GLU A 67 11.79 4.60 -17.92
C GLU A 67 10.74 5.72 -17.82
N ASN A 68 10.12 5.85 -16.64
CA ASN A 68 9.11 6.88 -16.40
C ASN A 68 9.70 8.30 -16.44
N LEU A 69 10.97 8.47 -16.04
CA LEU A 69 11.67 9.76 -16.11
C LEU A 69 12.12 10.08 -17.54
N GLY A 70 12.34 9.07 -18.39
CA GLY A 70 12.95 9.24 -19.71
C GLY A 70 14.34 9.87 -19.67
N MET A 71 15.11 9.61 -18.60
CA MET A 71 16.45 10.16 -18.35
C MET A 71 17.43 9.04 -18.01
N GLU A 72 18.70 9.28 -18.33
CA GLU A 72 19.81 8.41 -17.93
C GLU A 72 20.74 9.15 -16.96
N PHE A 73 21.37 8.41 -16.05
CA PHE A 73 22.27 8.95 -15.03
C PHE A 73 23.59 8.17 -15.03
N ASP A 74 24.66 8.80 -15.47
CA ASP A 74 25.99 8.22 -15.49
C ASP A 74 26.63 8.16 -14.08
N ASN A 75 26.14 8.96 -13.15
CA ASN A 75 26.64 9.09 -11.79
C ASN A 75 25.89 8.21 -10.77
N ILE A 76 24.89 7.42 -11.19
CA ILE A 76 24.14 6.51 -10.31
C ILE A 76 24.51 5.06 -10.63
N GLN A 77 25.01 4.35 -9.64
CA GLN A 77 25.13 2.89 -9.66
C GLN A 77 23.96 2.28 -8.91
N PHE A 78 23.10 1.55 -9.65
CA PHE A 78 21.99 0.82 -9.05
C PHE A 78 22.40 -0.59 -8.63
N MET A 79 21.92 -1.03 -7.46
CA MET A 79 22.16 -2.37 -6.94
C MET A 79 20.95 -2.81 -6.10
N SER A 80 20.51 -4.07 -6.25
CA SER A 80 19.52 -4.62 -5.32
C SER A 80 20.17 -5.01 -3.99
N TYR A 81 19.36 -4.97 -2.90
CA TYR A 81 19.83 -5.46 -1.58
C TYR A 81 20.35 -6.91 -1.65
N SER A 82 19.70 -7.75 -2.44
CA SER A 82 20.13 -9.14 -2.66
C SER A 82 21.49 -9.22 -3.36
N ARG A 83 21.77 -8.33 -4.31
CA ARG A 83 23.04 -8.26 -5.00
C ARG A 83 24.16 -7.75 -4.07
N LEU A 84 23.87 -6.77 -3.23
CA LEU A 84 24.81 -6.30 -2.20
C LEU A 84 25.22 -7.46 -1.27
N MET A 85 24.25 -8.23 -0.80
CA MET A 85 24.48 -9.39 0.07
C MET A 85 25.36 -10.45 -0.60
N LYS A 86 25.12 -10.75 -1.89
CA LYS A 86 25.92 -11.73 -2.63
C LYS A 86 27.36 -11.28 -2.92
N ASN A 87 27.62 -9.97 -2.90
CA ASN A 87 28.91 -9.36 -3.24
C ASN A 87 29.53 -8.62 -2.05
N GLU A 88 29.37 -9.14 -0.83
CA GLU A 88 29.87 -8.49 0.39
C GLU A 88 31.39 -8.21 0.38
N ASP A 89 32.16 -9.03 -0.33
CA ASP A 89 33.63 -8.85 -0.46
C ASP A 89 33.99 -7.61 -1.29
N SER A 90 33.09 -7.15 -2.16
CA SER A 90 33.32 -5.95 -2.99
C SER A 90 32.90 -4.65 -2.30
N ILE A 91 32.26 -4.70 -1.13
CA ILE A 91 31.77 -3.51 -0.42
C ILE A 91 32.92 -2.53 -0.13
N GLU A 92 34.10 -3.01 0.23
CA GLU A 92 35.26 -2.17 0.54
C GLU A 92 35.82 -1.42 -0.68
N THR A 93 35.45 -1.85 -1.89
CA THR A 93 35.84 -1.18 -3.14
C THR A 93 34.83 -0.15 -3.60
N LEU A 94 33.65 -0.11 -2.97
CA LEU A 94 32.62 0.90 -3.23
C LEU A 94 32.99 2.18 -2.48
N HIS A 95 33.16 3.26 -3.22
CA HIS A 95 33.45 4.59 -2.65
C HIS A 95 32.43 5.60 -3.15
N PRO A 96 31.12 5.46 -2.77
CA PRO A 96 30.10 6.41 -3.13
C PRO A 96 30.20 7.68 -2.28
N ASP A 97 29.84 8.83 -2.87
CA ASP A 97 29.63 10.08 -2.14
C ASP A 97 28.25 10.12 -1.48
N TYR A 98 27.27 9.47 -2.14
CA TYR A 98 25.91 9.29 -1.64
C TYR A 98 25.46 7.84 -1.66
N ILE A 99 24.72 7.44 -0.61
CA ILE A 99 24.05 6.15 -0.53
C ILE A 99 22.54 6.42 -0.42
N ILE A 100 21.78 5.96 -1.41
CA ILE A 100 20.32 6.01 -1.41
C ILE A 100 19.79 4.64 -0.98
N LEU A 101 18.97 4.60 0.08
CA LEU A 101 18.31 3.39 0.57
C LEU A 101 16.82 3.49 0.26
N ASP A 102 16.40 2.92 -0.86
CA ASP A 102 14.99 2.88 -1.27
C ASP A 102 14.26 1.75 -0.54
N GLU A 103 13.05 2.04 -0.03
CA GLU A 103 12.29 1.17 0.87
C GLU A 103 13.11 0.70 2.09
N PHE A 104 13.80 1.64 2.75
CA PHE A 104 14.77 1.38 3.82
C PHE A 104 14.18 0.62 5.02
N HIS A 105 12.86 0.61 5.22
CA HIS A 105 12.22 -0.21 6.24
C HIS A 105 12.58 -1.70 6.11
N ARG A 106 12.97 -2.16 4.92
CA ARG A 106 13.42 -3.54 4.65
C ARG A 106 14.83 -3.83 5.11
N CYS A 107 15.66 -2.81 5.32
CA CYS A 107 17.04 -2.98 5.80
C CYS A 107 17.11 -3.60 7.21
N GLY A 108 15.98 -3.73 7.91
CA GLY A 108 15.88 -4.49 9.16
C GLY A 108 15.91 -6.02 9.00
N ALA A 109 15.79 -6.57 7.79
CA ALA A 109 15.90 -8.02 7.57
C ALA A 109 17.25 -8.53 8.05
N ALA A 110 17.26 -9.74 8.65
CA ALA A 110 18.45 -10.27 9.31
C ALA A 110 19.67 -10.35 8.38
N GLU A 111 19.47 -10.73 7.12
CA GLU A 111 20.54 -10.88 6.14
C GLU A 111 20.88 -9.56 5.44
N TRP A 112 19.88 -8.87 4.87
CA TRP A 112 20.09 -7.59 4.19
C TRP A 112 20.65 -6.51 5.12
N GLY A 113 20.13 -6.47 6.36
CA GLY A 113 20.57 -5.52 7.36
C GLY A 113 22.04 -5.65 7.75
N LYS A 114 22.62 -6.86 7.69
CA LYS A 114 24.06 -7.05 7.93
C LYS A 114 24.88 -6.41 6.81
N SER A 115 24.54 -6.70 5.56
CA SER A 115 25.27 -6.18 4.40
C SER A 115 25.12 -4.66 4.27
N VAL A 116 23.94 -4.12 4.55
CA VAL A 116 23.73 -2.66 4.59
C VAL A 116 24.58 -2.02 5.70
N ARG A 117 24.57 -2.55 6.93
CA ARG A 117 25.42 -2.03 8.02
C ARG A 117 26.90 -2.12 7.69
N LYS A 118 27.36 -3.22 7.06
CA LYS A 118 28.75 -3.35 6.58
C LYS A 118 29.08 -2.24 5.59
N LEU A 119 28.23 -1.98 4.61
CA LEU A 119 28.39 -0.89 3.64
C LEU A 119 28.46 0.48 4.33
N LEU A 120 27.51 0.77 5.22
CA LEU A 120 27.48 2.06 5.92
C LEU A 120 28.71 2.29 6.79
N ASN A 121 29.27 1.24 7.38
CA ASN A 121 30.51 1.29 8.16
C ASN A 121 31.75 1.45 7.27
N ALA A 122 31.77 0.83 6.08
CA ALA A 122 32.85 0.95 5.11
C ALA A 122 32.87 2.34 4.45
N CYS A 123 31.72 3.03 4.38
CA CYS A 123 31.58 4.34 3.74
C CYS A 123 31.10 5.41 4.74
N PRO A 124 31.85 5.71 5.82
CA PRO A 124 31.38 6.61 6.91
C PRO A 124 31.23 8.06 6.47
N ASN A 125 31.89 8.46 5.39
CA ASN A 125 31.83 9.82 4.86
C ASN A 125 30.70 10.03 3.84
N ALA A 126 30.14 8.96 3.28
CA ALA A 126 29.03 9.04 2.34
C ALA A 126 27.80 9.65 2.99
N LYS A 127 27.15 10.58 2.30
CA LYS A 127 25.85 11.10 2.70
C LYS A 127 24.78 10.04 2.46
N ARG A 128 23.80 9.91 3.36
CA ARG A 128 22.79 8.84 3.31
C ARG A 128 21.40 9.44 3.16
N LEU A 129 20.66 8.99 2.14
CA LEU A 129 19.26 9.36 1.96
C LEU A 129 18.40 8.08 1.99
N GLY A 130 17.44 8.01 2.92
CA GLY A 130 16.44 6.96 2.99
C GLY A 130 15.12 7.39 2.40
N LEU A 131 14.50 6.54 1.60
CA LEU A 131 13.16 6.71 1.04
C LEU A 131 12.30 5.54 1.48
N SER A 132 11.13 5.79 2.03
CA SER A 132 10.20 4.72 2.41
C SER A 132 8.77 5.23 2.53
N ALA A 133 7.81 4.33 2.45
CA ALA A 133 6.41 4.61 2.80
C ALA A 133 6.15 4.48 4.30
N THR A 134 7.07 3.89 5.05
CA THR A 134 6.99 3.70 6.50
C THR A 134 8.40 3.64 7.11
N ASN A 135 8.52 4.09 8.35
CA ASN A 135 9.72 3.92 9.17
C ASN A 135 9.70 2.62 9.99
N ILE A 136 8.54 1.97 10.10
CA ILE A 136 8.34 0.79 10.94
C ILE A 136 8.49 -0.49 10.13
N ARG A 137 9.32 -1.41 10.61
CA ARG A 137 9.36 -2.78 10.15
C ARG A 137 8.40 -3.63 10.97
N TYR A 138 7.31 -4.04 10.35
CA TYR A 138 6.21 -4.73 11.02
C TYR A 138 6.53 -6.20 11.37
N LEU A 139 7.44 -6.84 10.62
CA LEU A 139 7.76 -8.26 10.78
C LEU A 139 8.61 -8.57 12.02
N ASP A 140 9.35 -7.60 12.57
CA ASP A 140 10.29 -7.76 13.67
C ASP A 140 9.95 -6.81 14.83
N ASN A 141 8.95 -7.10 15.62
CA ASN A 141 8.59 -6.33 16.82
C ASN A 141 8.44 -4.81 16.61
N GLN A 142 7.96 -4.39 15.45
CA GLN A 142 7.73 -2.98 15.11
C GLN A 142 9.00 -2.10 15.23
N ARG A 143 10.15 -2.60 14.79
CA ARG A 143 11.41 -1.85 14.81
C ARG A 143 11.31 -0.57 14.00
N ASN A 144 11.80 0.52 14.58
CA ASN A 144 11.88 1.82 13.90
C ASN A 144 13.19 1.92 13.10
N MET A 145 13.10 1.73 11.79
CA MET A 145 14.26 1.75 10.92
C MET A 145 14.83 3.14 10.68
N ALA A 146 14.05 4.21 10.86
CA ALA A 146 14.56 5.57 10.82
C ALA A 146 15.51 5.85 12.00
N GLU A 147 15.19 5.34 13.19
CA GLU A 147 16.09 5.41 14.34
C GLU A 147 17.35 4.60 14.13
N GLU A 148 17.24 3.36 13.64
CA GLU A 148 18.36 2.43 13.54
C GLU A 148 19.39 2.80 12.45
N ILE A 149 18.95 3.42 11.35
CA ILE A 149 19.80 3.70 10.17
C ILE A 149 20.12 5.18 10.05
N PHE A 150 19.21 6.05 10.49
CA PHE A 150 19.28 7.49 10.30
C PHE A 150 19.30 8.28 11.61
N ASP A 151 19.47 7.63 12.77
CA ASP A 151 19.46 8.26 14.10
C ASP A 151 18.24 9.18 14.30
N GLY A 152 17.08 8.78 13.76
CA GLY A 152 15.86 9.59 13.81
C GLY A 152 15.86 10.87 12.95
N LYS A 153 16.82 11.03 12.04
CA LYS A 153 16.94 12.20 11.16
C LYS A 153 15.93 12.13 10.00
N ILE A 154 14.68 12.45 10.30
CA ILE A 154 13.59 12.49 9.34
C ILE A 154 13.47 13.92 8.80
N ALA A 155 13.78 14.10 7.51
CA ALA A 155 13.72 15.39 6.83
C ALA A 155 12.30 15.78 6.42
N SER A 156 11.48 14.77 6.08
CA SER A 156 10.08 14.97 5.70
C SER A 156 9.28 13.71 5.96
N GLU A 157 8.11 13.90 6.57
CA GLU A 157 7.17 12.82 6.88
C GLU A 157 5.75 13.23 6.51
N MET A 158 4.99 12.31 5.93
CA MET A 158 3.61 12.51 5.54
C MET A 158 2.87 11.18 5.56
N THR A 159 1.68 11.14 6.15
CA THR A 159 0.82 9.94 6.15
C THR A 159 0.01 9.84 4.85
N LEU A 160 -0.57 8.66 4.58
CA LEU A 160 -1.47 8.47 3.44
C LEU A 160 -2.71 9.38 3.55
N GLY A 161 -3.29 9.46 4.76
CA GLY A 161 -4.42 10.34 5.03
C GLY A 161 -4.08 11.82 4.79
N GLU A 162 -2.91 12.28 5.22
CA GLU A 162 -2.46 13.65 4.94
C GLU A 162 -2.26 13.91 3.45
N ALA A 163 -1.69 12.96 2.71
CA ALA A 163 -1.48 13.13 1.28
C ALA A 163 -2.81 13.29 0.51
N ILE A 164 -3.86 12.57 0.93
CA ILE A 164 -5.21 12.72 0.39
C ILE A 164 -5.81 14.07 0.82
N VAL A 165 -5.75 14.43 2.10
CA VAL A 165 -6.27 15.71 2.61
C VAL A 165 -5.68 16.90 1.87
N ARG A 166 -4.38 16.88 1.56
CA ARG A 166 -3.66 17.93 0.83
C ARG A 166 -3.85 17.86 -0.70
N GLY A 167 -4.63 16.92 -1.22
CA GLY A 167 -4.80 16.73 -2.65
C GLY A 167 -3.52 16.36 -3.41
N ILE A 168 -2.50 15.84 -2.69
CA ILE A 168 -1.27 15.31 -3.30
C ILE A 168 -1.57 13.99 -3.99
N LEU A 169 -2.37 13.15 -3.32
CA LEU A 169 -2.96 11.95 -3.89
C LEU A 169 -4.45 12.18 -4.13
N PRO A 170 -5.02 11.60 -5.20
CA PRO A 170 -6.44 11.74 -5.49
C PRO A 170 -7.28 11.09 -4.39
N GLU A 171 -8.46 11.65 -4.13
CA GLU A 171 -9.45 11.02 -3.28
C GLU A 171 -10.04 9.77 -3.95
N PRO A 172 -10.03 8.60 -3.28
CA PRO A 172 -10.61 7.40 -3.84
C PRO A 172 -12.14 7.34 -3.62
N LYS A 173 -12.82 6.57 -4.47
CA LYS A 173 -14.10 5.99 -4.14
C LYS A 173 -13.86 4.66 -3.42
N TYR A 174 -14.28 4.54 -2.19
CA TYR A 174 -14.05 3.37 -1.35
C TYR A 174 -15.33 2.56 -1.16
N VAL A 175 -15.32 1.30 -1.59
CA VAL A 175 -16.48 0.39 -1.51
C VAL A 175 -16.11 -0.80 -0.65
N ILE A 176 -16.90 -1.04 0.40
CA ILE A 176 -16.75 -2.19 1.29
C ILE A 176 -17.82 -3.22 0.93
N ALA A 177 -17.41 -4.43 0.60
CA ALA A 177 -18.29 -5.57 0.33
C ALA A 177 -17.84 -6.81 1.09
N MET A 178 -18.68 -7.81 1.21
CA MET A 178 -18.37 -9.08 1.86
C MET A 178 -18.50 -10.24 0.88
N TYR A 179 -17.45 -11.07 0.82
CA TYR A 179 -17.37 -12.20 -0.09
C TYR A 179 -17.95 -13.49 0.51
N SER A 180 -17.63 -13.79 1.77
CA SER A 180 -18.07 -15.02 2.43
C SER A 180 -18.37 -14.79 3.91
N TYR A 181 -19.44 -15.39 4.39
CA TYR A 181 -19.89 -15.20 5.78
C TYR A 181 -20.38 -16.51 6.45
N LYS A 182 -20.47 -17.60 5.70
CA LYS A 182 -21.04 -18.86 6.23
C LYS A 182 -20.26 -19.41 7.42
N LYS A 183 -18.92 -19.43 7.33
CA LYS A 183 -18.04 -19.92 8.38
C LYS A 183 -18.17 -19.11 9.67
N GLU A 184 -18.31 -17.80 9.55
CA GLU A 184 -18.48 -16.90 10.69
C GLU A 184 -19.83 -17.04 11.34
N LEU A 185 -20.91 -17.15 10.57
CA LEU A 185 -22.23 -17.44 11.12
C LEU A 185 -22.22 -18.74 11.91
N ASP A 186 -21.55 -19.79 11.42
CA ASP A 186 -21.41 -21.06 12.13
C ASP A 186 -20.62 -20.92 13.43
N GLN A 187 -19.55 -20.12 13.43
CA GLN A 187 -18.79 -19.84 14.65
C GLN A 187 -19.61 -19.05 15.68
N LEU A 188 -20.32 -18.01 15.26
CA LEU A 188 -21.24 -17.24 16.12
C LEU A 188 -22.33 -18.12 16.69
N LYS A 189 -22.92 -19.00 15.89
CA LYS A 189 -23.93 -19.97 16.34
C LYS A 189 -23.39 -20.88 17.45
N LYS A 190 -22.18 -21.42 17.29
CA LYS A 190 -21.51 -22.22 18.34
C LYS A 190 -21.26 -21.44 19.61
N ARG A 191 -20.80 -20.17 19.50
CA ARG A 191 -20.58 -19.31 20.66
C ARG A 191 -21.90 -19.02 21.43
N ILE A 192 -22.98 -18.73 20.70
CA ILE A 192 -24.31 -18.51 21.32
C ILE A 192 -24.79 -19.77 22.05
N GLN A 193 -24.61 -20.95 21.45
CA GLN A 193 -25.01 -22.22 22.05
C GLN A 193 -24.21 -22.57 23.32
N ALA A 194 -23.03 -22.03 23.47
CA ALA A 194 -22.18 -22.24 24.66
C ALA A 194 -22.55 -21.34 25.85
N LEU A 195 -23.45 -20.37 25.68
CA LEU A 195 -23.93 -19.51 26.77
C LEU A 195 -24.77 -20.30 27.77
N SER A 196 -24.64 -19.95 29.06
CA SER A 196 -25.41 -20.62 30.15
C SER A 196 -26.79 -19.98 30.36
N ASN A 197 -26.99 -18.73 29.96
CA ASN A 197 -28.25 -17.99 30.18
C ASN A 197 -29.22 -18.17 29.03
N GLN A 198 -30.37 -18.80 29.27
CA GLN A 198 -31.36 -19.08 28.25
C GLN A 198 -31.98 -17.81 27.62
N GLY A 199 -32.09 -16.72 28.38
CA GLY A 199 -32.59 -15.43 27.87
C GLY A 199 -31.62 -14.83 26.85
N LEU A 200 -30.31 -14.81 27.19
CA LEU A 200 -29.25 -14.36 26.30
C LEU A 200 -29.13 -15.23 25.06
N ILE A 201 -29.29 -16.55 25.19
CA ILE A 201 -29.33 -17.46 24.03
C ILE A 201 -30.43 -17.05 23.05
N THR A 202 -31.65 -16.85 23.56
CA THR A 202 -32.81 -16.49 22.72
C THR A 202 -32.63 -15.15 22.04
N GLU A 203 -32.12 -14.14 22.75
CA GLU A 203 -31.85 -12.82 22.20
C GLU A 203 -30.77 -12.84 21.10
N ASN A 204 -29.64 -13.49 21.38
CA ASN A 204 -28.53 -13.62 20.45
C ASN A 204 -28.89 -14.47 19.22
N GLN A 205 -29.74 -15.49 19.38
CA GLN A 205 -30.28 -16.24 18.24
C GLN A 205 -31.13 -15.35 17.31
N LYS A 206 -31.90 -14.43 17.88
CA LYS A 206 -32.67 -13.44 17.11
C LYS A 206 -31.75 -12.51 16.32
N LEU A 207 -30.72 -11.97 16.96
CA LEU A 207 -29.74 -11.11 16.30
C LEU A 207 -29.00 -11.85 15.20
N LEU A 208 -28.59 -13.11 15.44
CA LEU A 208 -27.95 -13.94 14.44
C LEU A 208 -28.84 -14.18 13.22
N GLU A 209 -30.14 -14.44 13.43
CA GLU A 209 -31.09 -14.64 12.33
C GLU A 209 -31.33 -13.35 11.54
N GLN A 210 -31.35 -12.18 12.20
CA GLN A 210 -31.43 -10.88 11.53
C GLN A 210 -30.18 -10.64 10.69
N LEU A 211 -29.00 -10.91 11.24
CA LEU A 211 -27.73 -10.80 10.53
C LEU A 211 -27.68 -11.72 9.29
N ARG A 212 -28.12 -12.98 9.43
CA ARG A 212 -28.20 -13.93 8.32
C ARG A 212 -29.10 -13.40 7.18
N ARG A 213 -30.27 -12.88 7.52
CA ARG A 213 -31.20 -12.32 6.53
C ARG A 213 -30.65 -11.07 5.86
N ALA A 214 -29.98 -10.19 6.59
CA ALA A 214 -29.35 -9.00 6.03
C ALA A 214 -28.23 -9.38 5.03
N LEU A 215 -27.42 -10.38 5.36
CA LEU A 215 -26.36 -10.89 4.47
C LEU A 215 -26.92 -11.57 3.21
N GLU A 216 -28.04 -12.28 3.33
CA GLU A 216 -28.73 -12.91 2.19
C GLU A 216 -29.40 -11.90 1.25
N GLN A 217 -29.70 -10.69 1.76
CA GLN A 217 -30.29 -9.60 0.99
C GLN A 217 -29.24 -8.63 0.43
N ALA A 218 -27.98 -8.73 0.87
CA ALA A 218 -26.91 -7.92 0.32
C ALA A 218 -26.61 -8.32 -1.13
N ASP A 219 -26.19 -7.35 -1.94
CA ASP A 219 -25.78 -7.59 -3.31
C ASP A 219 -24.61 -8.58 -3.37
N GLY A 220 -24.67 -9.50 -4.32
CA GLY A 220 -23.55 -10.37 -4.67
C GLY A 220 -22.40 -9.57 -5.28
N LEU A 221 -21.19 -10.14 -5.30
CA LEU A 221 -20.01 -9.44 -5.85
C LEU A 221 -20.16 -9.09 -7.33
N ASP A 222 -20.89 -9.87 -8.10
CA ASP A 222 -21.22 -9.58 -9.50
C ASP A 222 -21.96 -8.26 -9.66
N LEU A 223 -22.97 -7.99 -8.83
CA LEU A 223 -23.70 -6.72 -8.81
C LEU A 223 -22.85 -5.59 -8.24
N VAL A 224 -22.08 -5.82 -7.19
CA VAL A 224 -21.17 -4.83 -6.62
C VAL A 224 -20.15 -4.36 -7.66
N PHE A 225 -19.52 -5.30 -8.39
CA PHE A 225 -18.57 -4.95 -9.43
C PHE A 225 -19.25 -4.22 -10.59
N GLN A 226 -20.41 -4.69 -11.03
CA GLN A 226 -21.17 -4.05 -12.10
C GLN A 226 -21.58 -2.61 -11.76
N HIS A 227 -21.96 -2.33 -10.50
CA HIS A 227 -22.39 -1.01 -10.08
C HIS A 227 -21.21 -0.03 -9.88
N HIS A 228 -20.05 -0.53 -9.46
CA HIS A 228 -18.95 0.34 -9.04
C HIS A 228 -17.78 0.41 -10.03
N ILE A 229 -17.55 -0.62 -10.84
CA ILE A 229 -16.52 -0.61 -11.88
C ILE A 229 -17.09 0.12 -13.12
N THR A 230 -16.86 1.42 -13.20
CA THR A 230 -17.33 2.25 -14.32
C THR A 230 -16.37 2.26 -15.51
N GLN A 231 -15.08 2.01 -15.27
CA GLN A 231 -14.05 1.90 -16.30
C GLN A 231 -13.96 0.44 -16.78
N THR A 232 -14.83 0.05 -17.68
CA THR A 232 -14.99 -1.34 -18.15
C THR A 232 -13.80 -1.88 -18.92
N SER A 233 -12.92 -1.02 -19.45
CA SER A 233 -11.61 -1.37 -20.04
C SER A 233 -10.43 -0.97 -19.14
N GLY A 234 -10.69 -0.69 -17.87
CA GLY A 234 -9.69 -0.25 -16.88
C GLY A 234 -8.71 -1.35 -16.48
N LYS A 235 -7.69 -0.93 -15.76
CA LYS A 235 -6.66 -1.77 -15.12
C LYS A 235 -6.88 -1.83 -13.62
N TYR A 236 -7.07 -3.02 -13.09
CA TYR A 236 -7.28 -3.24 -11.66
C TYR A 236 -6.23 -4.20 -11.10
N ILE A 237 -5.67 -3.86 -9.95
CA ILE A 237 -4.78 -4.76 -9.20
C ILE A 237 -5.61 -5.50 -8.16
N VAL A 238 -5.51 -6.82 -8.14
CA VAL A 238 -6.28 -7.71 -7.26
C VAL A 238 -5.33 -8.39 -6.28
N PHE A 239 -5.47 -8.07 -5.00
CA PHE A 239 -4.61 -8.61 -3.95
C PHE A 239 -5.22 -9.86 -3.33
N CYS A 240 -4.46 -10.96 -3.33
CA CYS A 240 -4.85 -12.25 -2.77
C CYS A 240 -3.91 -12.67 -1.62
N ALA A 241 -4.39 -13.56 -0.75
CA ALA A 241 -3.64 -14.00 0.43
C ALA A 241 -2.49 -14.97 0.11
N ASN A 242 -2.73 -15.90 -0.82
CA ASN A 242 -1.79 -16.95 -1.25
C ASN A 242 -2.23 -17.50 -2.61
N LYS A 243 -1.46 -18.44 -3.16
CA LYS A 243 -1.73 -19.00 -4.50
C LYS A 243 -3.06 -19.75 -4.58
N GLU A 244 -3.40 -20.55 -3.59
CA GLU A 244 -4.66 -21.27 -3.54
C GLU A 244 -5.86 -20.32 -3.55
N HIS A 245 -5.81 -19.28 -2.73
CA HIS A 245 -6.83 -18.23 -2.70
C HIS A 245 -6.89 -17.45 -4.02
N MET A 246 -5.74 -17.16 -4.63
CA MET A 246 -5.69 -16.49 -5.94
C MET A 246 -6.38 -17.35 -7.02
N ASP A 247 -6.09 -18.65 -7.08
CA ASP A 247 -6.70 -19.57 -8.02
C ASP A 247 -8.23 -19.67 -7.82
N GLU A 248 -8.68 -19.70 -6.56
CA GLU A 248 -10.10 -19.63 -6.21
C GLU A 248 -10.74 -18.35 -6.75
N MET A 249 -10.15 -17.18 -6.48
CA MET A 249 -10.70 -15.90 -6.95
C MET A 249 -10.71 -15.80 -8.48
N ILE A 250 -9.66 -16.27 -9.15
CA ILE A 250 -9.60 -16.33 -10.62
C ILE A 250 -10.71 -17.20 -11.20
N SER A 251 -11.05 -18.31 -10.55
CA SER A 251 -12.13 -19.19 -11.00
C SER A 251 -13.50 -18.52 -11.03
N HIS A 252 -13.71 -17.49 -10.22
CA HIS A 252 -14.95 -16.70 -10.17
C HIS A 252 -14.97 -15.50 -11.14
N VAL A 253 -13.86 -15.16 -11.81
CA VAL A 253 -13.81 -14.03 -12.72
C VAL A 253 -14.91 -14.02 -13.77
N PRO A 254 -15.21 -15.14 -14.46
CA PRO A 254 -16.29 -15.16 -15.46
C PRO A 254 -17.68 -14.86 -14.87
N GLU A 255 -17.94 -15.25 -13.63
CA GLU A 255 -19.19 -14.99 -12.92
C GLU A 255 -19.26 -13.52 -12.49
N TRP A 256 -18.25 -13.05 -11.79
CA TRP A 256 -18.28 -11.75 -11.12
C TRP A 256 -18.14 -10.55 -12.06
N PHE A 257 -17.41 -10.69 -13.16
CA PHE A 257 -17.10 -9.57 -14.03
C PHE A 257 -17.85 -9.55 -15.36
N SER A 258 -18.67 -10.57 -15.66
CA SER A 258 -19.45 -10.65 -16.91
C SER A 258 -20.39 -9.47 -17.11
N GLY A 259 -20.95 -8.92 -16.04
CA GLY A 259 -21.80 -7.73 -16.05
C GLY A 259 -21.04 -6.41 -16.22
N VAL A 260 -19.72 -6.42 -15.98
CA VAL A 260 -18.83 -5.28 -16.18
C VAL A 260 -18.30 -5.26 -17.60
N ASN A 261 -17.61 -6.32 -17.98
CA ASN A 261 -17.10 -6.56 -19.33
C ASN A 261 -16.96 -8.07 -19.54
N PRO A 262 -17.62 -8.67 -20.54
CA PRO A 262 -17.50 -10.09 -20.80
C PRO A 262 -16.12 -10.52 -21.31
N ASP A 263 -15.33 -9.57 -21.81
CA ASP A 263 -13.95 -9.79 -22.28
C ASP A 263 -12.95 -9.33 -21.20
N VAL A 264 -12.59 -10.26 -20.31
CA VAL A 264 -11.64 -10.02 -19.20
C VAL A 264 -10.33 -10.72 -19.50
N VAL A 265 -9.23 -10.03 -19.29
CA VAL A 265 -7.90 -10.63 -19.30
C VAL A 265 -7.34 -10.67 -17.88
N VAL A 266 -6.81 -11.83 -17.50
CA VAL A 266 -6.19 -12.08 -16.20
C VAL A 266 -4.69 -12.19 -16.37
N TYR A 267 -3.96 -11.45 -15.54
CA TYR A 267 -2.51 -11.54 -15.36
C TYR A 267 -2.23 -12.01 -13.95
N GLU A 268 -1.19 -12.83 -13.77
CA GLU A 268 -0.81 -13.37 -12.46
C GLU A 268 0.63 -12.96 -12.13
N ALA A 269 0.84 -12.47 -10.91
CA ALA A 269 2.15 -12.04 -10.41
C ALA A 269 2.37 -12.50 -8.97
N TYR A 270 3.32 -13.42 -8.75
CA TYR A 270 3.71 -13.89 -7.42
C TYR A 270 5.18 -14.34 -7.39
N SER A 271 5.80 -14.34 -6.20
CA SER A 271 7.25 -14.44 -6.03
C SER A 271 7.90 -15.68 -6.63
N ASP A 272 7.19 -16.79 -6.70
CA ASP A 272 7.72 -18.09 -7.15
C ASP A 272 7.45 -18.38 -8.63
N ASP A 273 6.82 -17.45 -9.36
CA ASP A 273 6.54 -17.63 -10.79
C ASP A 273 7.63 -16.95 -11.64
N PRO A 274 8.37 -17.70 -12.47
CA PRO A 274 9.36 -17.13 -13.37
C PRO A 274 8.79 -16.22 -14.45
N ASN A 275 7.46 -16.26 -14.69
CA ASN A 275 6.79 -15.43 -15.68
C ASN A 275 6.25 -14.12 -15.10
N THR A 276 6.41 -13.87 -13.82
CA THR A 276 5.89 -12.69 -13.13
C THR A 276 6.29 -11.38 -13.80
N ASP A 277 7.57 -11.20 -14.14
CA ASP A 277 8.06 -9.98 -14.78
C ASP A 277 7.41 -9.76 -16.16
N LYS A 278 7.19 -10.87 -16.91
CA LYS A 278 6.52 -10.81 -18.20
C LYS A 278 5.03 -10.46 -18.04
N ALA A 279 4.32 -11.15 -17.14
CA ALA A 279 2.91 -10.88 -16.88
C ALA A 279 2.69 -9.42 -16.48
N PHE A 280 3.62 -8.89 -15.69
CA PHE A 280 3.59 -7.50 -15.26
C PHE A 280 3.84 -6.53 -16.42
N ALA A 281 4.83 -6.79 -17.28
CA ALA A 281 5.10 -5.98 -18.46
C ALA A 281 3.92 -6.01 -19.44
N ASP A 282 3.32 -7.18 -19.68
CA ASP A 282 2.16 -7.36 -20.53
C ASP A 282 0.95 -6.58 -19.97
N PHE A 283 0.69 -6.66 -18.66
CA PHE A 283 -0.37 -5.87 -18.01
C PHE A 283 -0.12 -4.36 -18.14
N LYS A 284 1.12 -3.90 -17.92
CA LYS A 284 1.49 -2.48 -18.02
C LYS A 284 1.22 -1.94 -19.42
N THR A 285 1.57 -2.70 -20.45
CA THR A 285 1.50 -2.27 -21.85
C THR A 285 0.16 -2.57 -22.54
N ASP A 286 -0.72 -3.37 -21.93
CA ASP A 286 -2.03 -3.70 -22.51
C ASP A 286 -2.93 -2.46 -22.59
N THR A 287 -3.24 -2.03 -23.80
CA THR A 287 -4.13 -0.91 -24.15
C THR A 287 -5.45 -1.36 -24.79
N SER A 288 -5.75 -2.67 -24.75
CA SER A 288 -6.97 -3.21 -25.33
C SER A 288 -8.24 -2.73 -24.60
N ASP A 289 -9.40 -2.90 -25.26
CA ASP A 289 -10.70 -2.56 -24.68
C ASP A 289 -11.22 -3.59 -23.66
N ARG A 290 -10.41 -4.59 -23.32
CA ARG A 290 -10.73 -5.60 -22.32
C ARG A 290 -10.60 -5.06 -20.90
N LEU A 291 -11.33 -5.65 -19.95
CA LEU A 291 -11.06 -5.43 -18.54
C LEU A 291 -9.77 -6.18 -18.14
N LYS A 292 -8.80 -5.49 -17.54
CA LYS A 292 -7.50 -6.05 -17.17
C LYS A 292 -7.42 -6.22 -15.67
N LEU A 293 -7.24 -7.46 -15.21
CA LEU A 293 -7.09 -7.81 -13.80
C LEU A 293 -5.71 -8.40 -13.57
N LEU A 294 -4.89 -7.75 -12.75
CA LEU A 294 -3.60 -8.28 -12.29
C LEU A 294 -3.77 -8.86 -10.89
N PHE A 295 -3.85 -10.17 -10.80
CA PHE A 295 -3.86 -10.90 -9.54
C PHE A 295 -2.45 -11.01 -8.98
N CYS A 296 -2.27 -10.65 -7.71
CA CYS A 296 -0.97 -10.66 -7.07
C CYS A 296 -1.00 -11.10 -5.61
N ILE A 297 0.14 -11.66 -5.17
CA ILE A 297 0.40 -12.08 -3.80
C ILE A 297 1.69 -11.39 -3.37
N ASP A 298 1.61 -10.54 -2.33
CA ASP A 298 2.73 -9.86 -1.66
C ASP A 298 3.74 -9.07 -2.53
N MET A 299 3.89 -9.39 -3.81
CA MET A 299 4.91 -8.81 -4.69
C MET A 299 4.77 -7.31 -4.92
N LEU A 300 3.54 -6.83 -5.04
CA LEU A 300 3.26 -5.41 -5.30
C LEU A 300 3.21 -4.55 -4.03
N ASN A 301 3.53 -5.13 -2.88
CA ASN A 301 3.70 -4.33 -1.66
C ASN A 301 4.91 -3.38 -1.77
N GLU A 302 5.74 -3.48 -2.83
CA GLU A 302 7.04 -2.88 -2.91
C GLU A 302 7.34 -2.24 -4.25
N GLY A 303 7.47 -0.91 -4.24
CA GLY A 303 8.19 -0.10 -5.25
C GLY A 303 7.73 -0.16 -6.72
N VAL A 304 6.92 -1.11 -7.12
CA VAL A 304 6.48 -1.24 -8.51
C VAL A 304 5.33 -0.25 -8.76
N HIS A 305 5.58 0.73 -9.60
CA HIS A 305 4.58 1.69 -10.04
C HIS A 305 3.99 1.28 -11.39
N VAL A 306 2.67 1.25 -11.49
CA VAL A 306 1.94 1.07 -12.75
C VAL A 306 1.09 2.29 -12.97
N GLU A 307 1.31 2.96 -14.10
CA GLU A 307 0.49 4.09 -14.50
C GLU A 307 -0.88 3.64 -15.03
N GLY A 308 -1.87 4.50 -14.87
CA GLY A 308 -3.21 4.29 -15.40
C GLY A 308 -4.00 3.19 -14.69
N ILE A 309 -3.72 2.94 -13.41
CA ILE A 309 -4.51 2.02 -12.58
C ILE A 309 -5.85 2.67 -12.25
N SER A 310 -6.94 2.00 -12.62
CA SER A 310 -8.31 2.43 -12.36
C SER A 310 -8.77 2.15 -10.94
N GLY A 311 -8.15 1.18 -10.28
CA GLY A 311 -8.46 0.82 -8.91
C GLY A 311 -7.75 -0.41 -8.40
N VAL A 312 -8.00 -0.73 -7.13
CA VAL A 312 -7.54 -1.95 -6.47
C VAL A 312 -8.72 -2.73 -5.89
N ILE A 313 -8.59 -4.05 -5.91
CA ILE A 313 -9.53 -4.98 -5.32
C ILE A 313 -8.78 -5.78 -4.25
N LEU A 314 -9.20 -5.66 -3.00
CA LEU A 314 -8.58 -6.31 -1.86
C LEU A 314 -9.41 -7.53 -1.46
N PHE A 315 -8.97 -8.74 -1.83
CA PHE A 315 -9.62 -10.00 -1.42
C PHE A 315 -9.01 -10.63 -0.19
N ARG A 316 -7.98 -10.03 0.38
CA ARG A 316 -7.33 -10.61 1.55
C ARG A 316 -7.65 -9.82 2.81
N PRO A 317 -7.85 -10.50 3.95
CA PRO A 317 -7.83 -9.82 5.24
C PRO A 317 -6.40 -9.31 5.48
N THR A 318 -6.22 -8.00 5.41
CA THR A 318 -4.91 -7.38 5.67
C THR A 318 -4.81 -7.10 7.16
N ILE A 319 -4.02 -7.90 7.87
CA ILE A 319 -3.79 -7.74 9.31
C ILE A 319 -2.90 -6.53 9.60
N SER A 320 -1.99 -6.18 8.67
CA SER A 320 -1.06 -5.07 8.82
C SER A 320 -1.60 -3.78 8.20
N PRO A 321 -1.82 -2.70 9.01
CA PRO A 321 -2.20 -1.39 8.49
C PRO A 321 -1.21 -0.83 7.47
N ILE A 322 0.07 -1.18 7.59
CA ILE A 322 1.12 -0.73 6.66
C ILE A 322 0.93 -1.36 5.28
N ILE A 323 0.76 -2.69 5.23
CA ILE A 323 0.51 -3.41 3.97
C ILE A 323 -0.77 -2.91 3.32
N TYR A 324 -1.84 -2.72 4.09
CA TYR A 324 -3.10 -2.18 3.62
C TYR A 324 -2.91 -0.82 2.94
N LYS A 325 -2.20 0.11 3.58
CA LYS A 325 -1.92 1.43 3.00
C LYS A 325 -1.04 1.37 1.76
N GLN A 326 -0.08 0.45 1.72
CA GLN A 326 0.74 0.21 0.53
C GLN A 326 -0.09 -0.31 -0.64
N GLN A 327 -1.03 -1.21 -0.39
CA GLN A 327 -1.94 -1.76 -1.41
C GLN A 327 -2.89 -0.69 -1.96
N ILE A 328 -3.53 0.10 -1.08
CA ILE A 328 -4.37 1.23 -1.49
C ILE A 328 -3.55 2.25 -2.28
N GLY A 329 -2.37 2.58 -1.79
CA GLY A 329 -1.46 3.54 -2.43
C GLY A 329 -1.08 3.19 -3.88
N ARG A 330 -1.29 1.93 -4.32
CA ARG A 330 -1.08 1.53 -5.72
C ARG A 330 -2.12 2.13 -6.68
N ALA A 331 -3.31 2.40 -6.19
CA ALA A 331 -4.34 3.08 -6.98
C ALA A 331 -4.17 4.61 -6.98
N LEU A 332 -3.37 5.15 -6.06
CA LEU A 332 -3.24 6.57 -5.82
C LEU A 332 -1.89 7.07 -6.38
N THR A 333 -1.92 8.01 -7.29
CA THR A 333 -0.70 8.59 -7.90
C THR A 333 -0.79 10.11 -7.92
N ALA A 334 0.27 10.77 -7.47
CA ALA A 334 0.35 12.24 -7.49
C ALA A 334 0.27 12.77 -8.93
N GLY A 335 -0.57 13.79 -9.11
CA GLY A 335 -0.81 14.40 -10.42
C GLY A 335 -1.88 13.68 -11.26
N ASP A 336 -2.44 12.59 -10.79
CA ASP A 336 -3.61 11.95 -11.42
C ASP A 336 -4.88 12.69 -11.00
N ASN A 337 -5.72 13.03 -11.98
CA ASN A 337 -7.01 13.70 -11.75
C ASN A 337 -8.20 12.72 -11.77
N THR A 338 -7.93 11.42 -11.86
CA THR A 338 -8.97 10.39 -11.81
C THR A 338 -9.32 10.05 -10.35
N THR A 339 -10.56 9.66 -10.10
CA THR A 339 -10.98 9.10 -8.81
C THR A 339 -10.80 7.58 -8.85
N PRO A 340 -9.73 7.02 -8.27
CA PRO A 340 -9.51 5.58 -8.30
C PRO A 340 -10.51 4.84 -7.42
N LEU A 341 -10.88 3.62 -7.83
CA LEU A 341 -11.78 2.76 -7.10
C LEU A 341 -11.00 1.85 -6.15
N ILE A 342 -11.38 1.82 -4.88
CA ILE A 342 -10.91 0.83 -3.91
C ILE A 342 -12.09 -0.07 -3.56
N LEU A 343 -12.00 -1.34 -3.96
CA LEU A 343 -12.95 -2.37 -3.59
C LEU A 343 -12.33 -3.22 -2.47
N ASP A 344 -12.78 -3.02 -1.25
CA ASP A 344 -12.36 -3.76 -0.07
C ASP A 344 -13.35 -4.91 0.16
N VAL A 345 -13.00 -6.08 -0.36
CA VAL A 345 -13.84 -7.28 -0.30
C VAL A 345 -13.37 -8.14 0.86
N VAL A 346 -14.01 -7.95 1.98
CA VAL A 346 -13.66 -8.66 3.21
C VAL A 346 -14.32 -10.04 3.27
N ASN A 347 -13.64 -10.98 3.89
CA ASN A 347 -14.15 -12.33 4.15
C ASN A 347 -14.53 -12.56 5.62
N ASN A 348 -14.43 -11.51 6.45
CA ASN A 348 -14.81 -11.55 7.86
C ASN A 348 -15.27 -10.17 8.35
N PHE A 349 -16.01 -10.13 9.47
CA PHE A 349 -16.52 -8.90 10.03
C PHE A 349 -15.42 -8.02 10.66
N GLU A 350 -14.30 -8.59 11.08
CA GLU A 350 -13.17 -7.83 11.63
C GLU A 350 -12.51 -6.94 10.57
N GLY A 351 -12.52 -7.39 9.31
CA GLY A 351 -12.02 -6.63 8.18
C GLY A 351 -12.80 -5.35 7.87
N LEU A 352 -14.05 -5.23 8.31
CA LEU A 352 -14.90 -4.05 8.06
C LEU A 352 -14.38 -2.76 8.71
N THR A 353 -13.45 -2.87 9.66
CA THR A 353 -12.86 -1.71 10.37
C THR A 353 -11.56 -1.19 9.75
N SER A 354 -11.06 -1.82 8.68
CA SER A 354 -9.76 -1.48 8.07
C SER A 354 -9.64 -0.02 7.62
N ILE A 355 -10.74 0.56 7.14
CA ILE A 355 -10.79 1.95 6.69
C ILE A 355 -10.67 2.98 7.82
N SER A 356 -11.02 2.62 9.07
CA SER A 356 -11.03 3.55 10.21
C SER A 356 -9.64 4.15 10.47
N GLY A 357 -8.58 3.40 10.23
CA GLY A 357 -7.21 3.88 10.35
C GLY A 357 -6.88 4.99 9.36
N LEU A 358 -7.33 4.88 8.10
CA LEU A 358 -7.13 5.91 7.08
C LEU A 358 -7.96 7.16 7.38
N GLN A 359 -9.21 6.98 7.78
CA GLN A 359 -10.07 8.10 8.17
C GLN A 359 -9.51 8.82 9.40
N GLY A 360 -8.96 8.09 10.37
CA GLY A 360 -8.28 8.65 11.54
C GLY A 360 -7.07 9.51 11.14
N GLU A 361 -6.20 9.04 10.24
CA GLU A 361 -5.07 9.83 9.72
C GLU A 361 -5.53 11.11 9.02
N MET A 362 -6.63 11.05 8.26
CA MET A 362 -7.18 12.24 7.61
C MET A 362 -7.66 13.26 8.64
N GLN A 363 -8.40 12.82 9.65
CA GLN A 363 -8.86 13.69 10.73
C GLN A 363 -7.68 14.34 11.48
N GLU A 364 -6.67 13.56 11.84
CA GLU A 364 -5.46 14.06 12.50
C GLU A 364 -4.73 15.09 11.63
N ALA A 365 -4.62 14.83 10.32
CA ALA A 365 -4.01 15.75 9.37
C ALA A 365 -4.79 17.07 9.27
N VAL A 366 -6.11 17.01 9.16
CA VAL A 366 -7.00 18.20 9.15
C VAL A 366 -6.80 19.02 10.43
N HIS A 367 -6.87 18.38 11.59
CA HIS A 367 -6.68 19.05 12.88
C HIS A 367 -5.31 19.72 12.98
N ARG A 368 -4.24 19.03 12.57
CA ARG A 368 -2.88 19.55 12.60
C ARG A 368 -2.70 20.75 11.68
N LEU A 369 -3.20 20.67 10.45
CA LEU A 369 -3.11 21.76 9.46
C LEU A 369 -3.86 23.01 9.94
N TYR A 370 -5.05 22.87 10.51
CA TYR A 370 -5.74 24.00 11.11
C TYR A 370 -4.99 24.59 12.32
N ALA A 371 -4.47 23.74 13.20
CA ALA A 371 -3.72 24.20 14.38
C ALA A 371 -2.44 24.96 14.01
N ASN A 372 -1.81 24.62 12.88
CA ASN A 372 -0.61 25.28 12.37
C ASN A 372 -0.91 26.51 11.51
N GLY A 373 -2.18 26.87 11.28
CA GLY A 373 -2.56 27.95 10.38
C GLY A 373 -2.39 27.64 8.90
N GLU A 374 -2.30 26.36 8.53
CA GLU A 374 -2.11 25.85 7.17
C GLU A 374 -3.42 25.30 6.57
N GLY A 375 -4.56 25.80 7.00
CA GLY A 375 -5.89 25.33 6.52
C GLY A 375 -6.10 25.52 5.01
N ASP A 376 -5.37 26.43 4.38
CA ASP A 376 -5.33 26.63 2.93
C ASP A 376 -4.74 25.46 2.14
N ARG A 377 -4.04 24.55 2.81
CA ARG A 377 -3.52 23.29 2.23
C ARG A 377 -4.54 22.16 2.20
N ILE A 378 -5.69 22.31 2.85
CA ILE A 378 -6.74 21.29 2.90
C ILE A 378 -7.57 21.36 1.62
N VAL A 379 -7.53 20.30 0.83
CA VAL A 379 -8.29 20.14 -0.42
C VAL A 379 -9.54 19.32 -0.17
N THR A 380 -9.44 18.24 0.61
CA THR A 380 -10.56 17.42 1.02
C THR A 380 -10.44 16.96 2.46
N GLU A 381 -11.55 16.88 3.17
CA GLU A 381 -11.57 16.38 4.56
C GLU A 381 -12.09 14.94 4.64
N ARG A 382 -12.69 14.44 3.57
CA ARG A 382 -13.30 13.10 3.47
C ARG A 382 -13.42 12.67 2.01
N PHE A 383 -13.56 11.38 1.78
CA PHE A 383 -13.87 10.80 0.48
C PHE A 383 -15.14 9.93 0.55
N GLU A 384 -15.66 9.55 -0.59
CA GLU A 384 -16.85 8.70 -0.70
C GLU A 384 -16.57 7.29 -0.17
N VAL A 385 -17.35 6.86 0.82
CA VAL A 385 -17.36 5.49 1.34
C VAL A 385 -18.73 4.89 1.13
N VAL A 386 -18.80 3.81 0.37
CA VAL A 386 -20.01 3.02 0.14
C VAL A 386 -19.86 1.70 0.90
N GLU A 387 -20.63 1.54 1.95
CA GLU A 387 -20.65 0.31 2.74
C GLU A 387 -21.84 -0.55 2.34
N GLN A 388 -21.60 -1.56 1.50
CA GLN A 388 -22.63 -2.48 0.99
C GLN A 388 -23.23 -3.38 2.09
N VAL A 389 -22.52 -3.50 3.21
CA VAL A 389 -22.88 -4.38 4.33
C VAL A 389 -23.07 -3.60 5.65
N HIS A 390 -23.47 -2.33 5.56
CA HIS A 390 -23.62 -1.48 6.75
C HIS A 390 -24.56 -2.08 7.80
N ASP A 391 -25.75 -2.52 7.41
CA ASP A 391 -26.71 -3.13 8.32
C ASP A 391 -26.19 -4.44 8.93
N CYS A 392 -25.41 -5.19 8.16
CA CYS A 392 -24.77 -6.42 8.64
C CYS A 392 -23.72 -6.10 9.72
N ARG A 393 -22.91 -5.05 9.54
CA ARG A 393 -21.91 -4.61 10.52
C ARG A 393 -22.58 -4.18 11.84
N VAL A 394 -23.61 -3.37 11.78
CA VAL A 394 -24.33 -2.92 12.98
C VAL A 394 -24.93 -4.11 13.75
N LEU A 395 -25.51 -5.08 13.06
CA LEU A 395 -26.04 -6.29 13.69
C LEU A 395 -24.92 -7.17 14.29
N PHE A 396 -23.79 -7.28 13.59
CA PHE A 396 -22.64 -8.01 14.09
C PHE A 396 -22.02 -7.37 15.34
N GLU A 397 -21.83 -6.05 15.37
CA GLU A 397 -21.33 -5.31 16.52
C GLU A 397 -22.21 -5.52 17.76
N ARG A 398 -23.53 -5.39 17.61
CA ARG A 398 -24.50 -5.66 18.69
C ARG A 398 -24.40 -7.10 19.22
N LEU A 399 -24.23 -8.07 18.31
CA LEU A 399 -24.08 -9.47 18.68
C LEU A 399 -22.76 -9.71 19.45
N GLN A 400 -21.66 -9.08 19.02
CA GLN A 400 -20.38 -9.15 19.71
C GLN A 400 -20.43 -8.51 21.11
N GLU A 401 -21.05 -7.34 21.25
CA GLU A 401 -21.24 -6.68 22.55
C GLU A 401 -22.03 -7.56 23.51
N SER A 402 -23.14 -8.14 23.05
CA SER A 402 -23.96 -9.05 23.85
C SER A 402 -23.20 -10.31 24.26
N LEU A 403 -22.37 -10.87 23.36
CA LEU A 403 -21.54 -12.04 23.67
C LEU A 403 -20.38 -11.71 24.63
N SER A 404 -19.81 -10.51 24.55
CA SER A 404 -18.71 -10.08 25.41
C SER A 404 -19.18 -9.76 26.83
N SER A 405 -20.31 -9.09 26.98
CA SER A 405 -20.89 -8.77 28.29
C SER A 405 -21.40 -10.00 29.07
N SER A 406 -21.47 -11.15 28.44
CA SER A 406 -21.88 -12.42 29.08
C SER A 406 -20.76 -13.19 29.77
N TRP A 407 -19.51 -12.70 29.71
CA TRP A 407 -18.32 -13.31 30.33
C TRP A 407 -17.87 -12.55 31.60
N GLU A 408 -18.50 -11.42 31.93
CA GLU A 408 -18.39 -10.76 33.23
C GLU A 408 -19.49 -11.26 34.20
#